data_64567b676308d6579d9ca9eb66d64ddb
#
_entry.id   64567b676308d6579d9ca9eb66d64ddb
#
_cell.length_a   1.000
_cell.length_b   1.000
_cell.length_c   1.000
_cell.angle_alpha   90.00
_cell.angle_beta   90.00
_cell.angle_gamma   90.00
#
_symmetry.space_group_name_H-M   'P 1'
#
loop_
_entity.id
_entity.type
_entity.pdbx_description
1 polymer ?
#
loop_
_entity_poly.entity_id
_entity_poly.type
_entity_poly.pdbx_seq_one_letter_code
_entity_poly.pdbx_strand_id
1 'polypeptide(L)'
;MPANKNALIRYKTIDNCLRNRYRRWTLEDLVDACSDALYDMEGIRKGVSVRTVQGDIQMMRSDKLGYNAPIEVYEHKYYRYADKDYSITDMPLSQN
;
A
#
# COMPACT_ATOMS: atom_id res chain seq x y z
N MET A 1 -12.42 -6.08 12.20
CA MET A 1 -11.64 -7.22 11.82
C MET A 1 -10.20 -6.83 11.55
N PRO A 2 -9.29 -7.35 12.27
CA PRO A 2 -7.90 -6.99 12.03
C PRO A 2 -7.44 -7.56 10.70
N ALA A 3 -6.57 -6.82 10.06
CA ALA A 3 -5.94 -7.29 8.85
C ALA A 3 -5.00 -8.43 9.20
N ASN A 4 -4.87 -9.39 8.29
CA ASN A 4 -3.94 -10.46 8.54
C ASN A 4 -2.51 -9.98 8.27
N LYS A 5 -1.54 -10.79 8.63
CA LYS A 5 -0.14 -10.44 8.52
C LYS A 5 0.27 -10.09 7.08
N ASN A 6 -0.21 -10.87 6.13
CA ASN A 6 0.13 -10.62 4.73
C ASN A 6 -0.42 -9.28 4.26
N ALA A 7 -1.63 -8.95 4.67
CA ALA A 7 -2.22 -7.68 4.30
C ALA A 7 -1.42 -6.52 4.89
N LEU A 8 -0.96 -6.65 6.12
CA LEU A 8 -0.15 -5.59 6.75
C LEU A 8 1.16 -5.38 6.00
N ILE A 9 1.79 -6.48 5.56
CA ILE A 9 3.01 -6.37 4.77
C ILE A 9 2.72 -5.62 3.48
N ARG A 10 1.60 -5.93 2.82
CA ARG A 10 1.25 -5.24 1.59
C ARG A 10 0.99 -3.74 1.82
N TYR A 11 0.27 -3.40 2.89
CA TYR A 11 -0.01 -1.98 3.17
C TYR A 11 1.28 -1.21 3.40
N LYS A 12 2.21 -1.78 4.16
CA LYS A 12 3.48 -1.12 4.41
C LYS A 12 4.31 -1.01 3.14
N THR A 13 4.24 -2.01 2.29
CA THR A 13 4.98 -1.98 1.02
C THR A 13 4.42 -0.90 0.10
N ILE A 14 3.09 -0.83 -0.02
CA ILE A 14 2.46 0.19 -0.83
C ILE A 14 2.81 1.57 -0.28
N ASP A 15 2.77 1.73 1.05
CA ASP A 15 3.14 2.99 1.67
C ASP A 15 4.55 3.40 1.29
N ASN A 16 5.51 2.48 1.39
CA ASN A 16 6.89 2.78 1.03
C ASN A 16 7.02 3.21 -0.43
N CYS A 17 6.28 2.55 -1.31
CA CYS A 17 6.30 2.90 -2.72
C CYS A 17 5.74 4.30 -2.95
N LEU A 18 4.58 4.59 -2.37
CA LEU A 18 3.91 5.86 -2.62
C LEU A 18 4.62 7.04 -1.94
N ARG A 19 5.47 6.77 -0.97
CA ARG A 19 6.29 7.80 -0.37
C ARG A 19 7.51 8.14 -1.22
N ASN A 20 7.90 7.23 -2.09
CA ASN A 20 9.04 7.45 -2.98
C ASN A 20 8.55 8.24 -4.20
N ARG A 21 8.74 9.54 -4.18
CA ARG A 21 8.24 10.42 -5.23
C ARG A 21 9.26 10.61 -6.36
N TYR A 22 10.36 9.90 -6.29
CA TYR A 22 11.38 10.00 -7.33
C TYR A 22 11.07 9.10 -8.53
N ARG A 23 10.08 8.23 -8.41
CA ARG A 23 9.65 7.43 -9.54
C ARG A 23 8.13 7.37 -9.55
N ARG A 24 7.59 6.97 -10.70
CA ARG A 24 6.16 6.80 -10.86
C ARG A 24 5.82 5.34 -10.61
N TRP A 25 4.69 5.11 -9.98
CA TRP A 25 4.27 3.76 -9.61
C TRP A 25 2.96 3.44 -10.29
N THR A 26 2.99 2.42 -11.19
CA THR A 26 1.76 1.90 -11.78
C THR A 26 1.19 0.84 -10.85
N LEU A 27 -0.01 0.39 -11.16
CA LEU A 27 -0.61 -0.69 -10.37
C LEU A 27 0.25 -1.96 -10.44
N GLU A 28 0.78 -2.29 -11.64
CA GLU A 28 1.65 -3.45 -11.79
C GLU A 28 2.93 -3.30 -10.96
N ASP A 29 3.47 -2.10 -10.89
CA ASP A 29 4.65 -1.86 -10.05
C ASP A 29 4.35 -2.16 -8.60
N LEU A 30 3.17 -1.77 -8.13
CA LEU A 30 2.77 -2.04 -6.75
C LEU A 30 2.55 -3.53 -6.52
N VAL A 31 1.99 -4.22 -7.51
CA VAL A 31 1.81 -5.67 -7.44
C VAL A 31 3.17 -6.36 -7.32
N ASP A 32 4.13 -5.95 -8.14
CA ASP A 32 5.46 -6.54 -8.11
C ASP A 32 6.13 -6.29 -6.77
N ALA A 33 6.03 -5.08 -6.25
CA ALA A 33 6.64 -4.74 -4.97
C ALA A 33 6.04 -5.56 -3.84
N CYS A 34 4.73 -5.74 -3.84
CA CYS A 34 4.06 -6.53 -2.80
C CYS A 34 4.42 -8.00 -2.92
N SER A 35 4.50 -8.51 -4.15
CA SER A 35 4.88 -9.91 -4.36
C SER A 35 6.29 -10.17 -3.83
N ASP A 36 7.21 -9.24 -4.13
CA ASP A 36 8.60 -9.37 -3.66
C ASP A 36 8.67 -9.30 -2.14
N ALA A 37 7.92 -8.40 -1.53
CA ALA A 37 7.93 -8.25 -0.08
C ALA A 37 7.41 -9.51 0.62
N LEU A 38 6.36 -10.10 0.09
CA LEU A 38 5.81 -11.32 0.68
C LEU A 38 6.75 -12.50 0.50
N TYR A 39 7.45 -12.55 -0.63
CA TYR A 39 8.45 -13.59 -0.83
C TYR A 39 9.60 -13.42 0.17
N ASP A 40 10.10 -12.19 0.31
CA ASP A 40 11.24 -11.94 1.19
C ASP A 40 10.89 -12.16 2.66
N MET A 41 9.71 -11.76 3.09
CA MET A 41 9.36 -11.78 4.50
C MET A 41 8.67 -13.05 4.94
N GLU A 42 7.91 -13.71 4.07
CA GLU A 42 7.12 -14.87 4.44
C GLU A 42 7.36 -16.08 3.54
N GLY A 43 8.25 -15.98 2.58
CA GLY A 43 8.54 -17.09 1.68
C GLY A 43 7.39 -17.42 0.74
N ILE A 44 6.46 -16.53 0.56
CA ILE A 44 5.31 -16.77 -0.30
C ILE A 44 5.71 -16.58 -1.76
N ARG A 45 5.64 -17.65 -2.54
CA ARG A 45 6.08 -17.61 -3.94
C ARG A 45 5.00 -17.30 -4.93
N LYS A 46 3.76 -17.39 -4.47
CA LYS A 46 2.63 -17.30 -5.34
C LYS A 46 2.43 -15.92 -5.97
N GLY A 47 2.91 -14.88 -5.34
CA GLY A 47 2.67 -13.53 -5.82
C GLY A 47 1.27 -13.05 -5.43
N VAL A 48 0.99 -11.78 -5.69
CA VAL A 48 -0.33 -11.23 -5.42
C VAL A 48 -0.97 -10.83 -6.73
N SER A 49 -2.29 -10.79 -6.75
CA SER A 49 -3.02 -10.42 -7.95
C SER A 49 -3.25 -8.91 -7.98
N VAL A 50 -3.53 -8.41 -9.16
CA VAL A 50 -3.90 -7.02 -9.33
C VAL A 50 -5.14 -6.70 -8.49
N ARG A 51 -6.09 -7.61 -8.47
CA ARG A 51 -7.33 -7.40 -7.71
C ARG A 51 -7.03 -7.24 -6.21
N THR A 52 -6.10 -8.02 -5.69
CA THR A 52 -5.72 -7.92 -4.28
C THR A 52 -5.17 -6.54 -3.97
N VAL A 53 -4.26 -6.04 -4.81
CA VAL A 53 -3.66 -4.73 -4.57
C VAL A 53 -4.68 -3.62 -4.75
N GLN A 54 -5.60 -3.75 -5.70
CA GLN A 54 -6.66 -2.76 -5.84
C GLN A 54 -7.52 -2.71 -4.58
N GLY A 55 -7.82 -3.87 -4.01
CA GLY A 55 -8.56 -3.92 -2.75
C GLY A 55 -7.78 -3.29 -1.60
N ASP A 56 -6.47 -3.52 -1.57
CA ASP A 56 -5.61 -2.93 -0.55
C ASP A 56 -5.63 -1.40 -0.64
N ILE A 57 -5.55 -0.87 -1.85
CA ILE A 57 -5.58 0.57 -2.06
C ILE A 57 -6.90 1.15 -1.56
N GLN A 58 -8.02 0.48 -1.88
CA GLN A 58 -9.32 0.95 -1.39
C GLN A 58 -9.39 0.90 0.13
N MET A 59 -8.86 -0.15 0.72
CA MET A 59 -8.84 -0.27 2.18
C MET A 59 -8.00 0.83 2.81
N MET A 60 -6.85 1.15 2.22
CA MET A 60 -5.99 2.20 2.73
C MET A 60 -6.65 3.58 2.61
N ARG A 61 -7.43 3.79 1.56
CA ARG A 61 -8.13 5.06 1.35
C ARG A 61 -9.32 5.22 2.26
N SER A 62 -9.85 4.13 2.77
CA SER A 62 -11.01 4.18 3.64
C SER A 62 -10.57 4.45 5.08
N ASP A 63 -11.54 4.67 5.96
CA ASP A 63 -11.23 4.88 7.36
C ASP A 63 -11.33 3.58 8.18
N LYS A 64 -11.52 2.45 7.51
CA LYS A 64 -11.73 1.18 8.22
C LYS A 64 -10.53 0.77 9.06
N LEU A 65 -9.33 1.05 8.57
CA LEU A 65 -8.11 0.79 9.32
C LEU A 65 -7.54 2.06 9.93
N GLY A 66 -8.24 3.17 9.77
CA GLY A 66 -7.80 4.44 10.32
C GLY A 66 -6.78 5.17 9.48
N TYR A 67 -6.45 4.64 8.31
CA TYR A 67 -5.41 5.27 7.49
C TYR A 67 -5.91 6.50 6.75
N ASN A 68 -7.11 6.46 6.17
CA ASN A 68 -7.62 7.55 5.32
C ASN A 68 -6.55 8.05 4.37
N ALA A 69 -5.82 7.13 3.73
CA ALA A 69 -4.66 7.49 2.93
C ALA A 69 -5.07 8.33 1.73
N PRO A 70 -4.41 9.48 1.52
CA PRO A 70 -4.77 10.35 0.40
C PRO A 70 -4.12 9.87 -0.88
N ILE A 71 -4.49 8.69 -1.33
CA ILE A 71 -3.93 8.09 -2.54
C ILE A 71 -4.68 8.64 -3.74
N GLU A 72 -3.95 9.17 -4.69
CA GLU A 72 -4.54 9.67 -5.92
C GLU A 72 -3.90 9.00 -7.12
N VAL A 73 -4.65 8.97 -8.22
CA VAL A 73 -4.15 8.48 -9.50
C VAL A 73 -3.91 9.69 -10.38
N TYR A 74 -2.74 9.77 -11.00
CA TYR A 74 -2.45 10.85 -11.91
C TYR A 74 -2.01 10.28 -13.25
N GLU A 75 -2.24 11.06 -14.32
CA GLU A 75 -1.98 10.63 -15.68
C GLU A 75 -2.66 9.29 -16.00
N HIS A 76 -3.78 9.05 -15.33
CA HIS A 76 -4.65 7.87 -15.55
C HIS A 76 -4.04 6.53 -15.16
N LYS A 77 -2.80 6.48 -14.70
CA LYS A 77 -2.19 5.19 -14.40
C LYS A 77 -1.19 5.16 -13.28
N TYR A 78 -0.76 6.31 -12.79
CA TYR A 78 0.23 6.34 -11.73
C TYR A 78 -0.42 6.68 -10.39
N TYR A 79 0.12 6.09 -9.34
CA TYR A 79 -0.40 6.27 -7.99
C TYR A 79 0.59 7.03 -7.14
N ARG A 80 0.09 7.87 -6.26
CA ARG A 80 0.93 8.57 -5.28
C ARG A 80 0.06 9.08 -4.15
N TYR A 81 0.69 9.49 -3.05
CA TYR A 81 -0.04 10.21 -2.02
C TYR A 81 -0.21 11.67 -2.48
N ALA A 82 -1.41 12.19 -2.33
CA ALA A 82 -1.65 13.60 -2.61
C ALA A 82 -0.88 14.48 -1.63
N ASP A 83 -0.74 14.00 -0.39
CA ASP A 83 0.03 14.70 0.65
C ASP A 83 1.41 14.06 0.71
N LYS A 84 2.43 14.81 0.32
CA LYS A 84 3.80 14.26 0.27
C LYS A 84 4.35 13.86 1.62
N ASP A 85 3.77 14.36 2.69
CA ASP A 85 4.25 14.04 4.03
C ASP A 85 3.48 12.90 4.69
N TYR A 86 2.48 12.36 4.01
CA TYR A 86 1.68 11.30 4.58
C TYR A 86 2.45 9.98 4.62
N SER A 87 2.25 9.22 5.69
CA SER A 87 2.69 7.83 5.78
C SER A 87 1.82 7.12 6.77
N ILE A 88 1.48 5.87 6.50
CA ILE A 88 0.71 5.09 7.47
C ILE A 88 1.57 4.76 8.69
N THR A 89 2.90 4.77 8.54
CA THR A 89 3.77 4.46 9.67
C THR A 89 3.91 5.61 10.63
N ASP A 90 3.46 6.80 10.25
CA ASP A 90 3.49 7.97 11.13
C ASP A 90 2.19 8.12 11.90
N MET A 91 1.24 7.23 11.72
CA MET A 91 -0.02 7.32 12.42
C MET A 91 0.20 7.01 13.89
N PRO A 92 -0.34 7.85 14.78
CA PRO A 92 -0.20 7.56 16.22
C PRO A 92 -0.89 6.26 16.57
N LEU A 93 -0.17 5.39 17.24
CA LEU A 93 -0.73 4.11 17.60
C LEU A 93 -1.72 4.18 18.73
N SER A 94 -1.63 5.23 19.47
CA SER A 94 -2.47 5.34 20.65
C SER A 94 -3.71 6.11 20.42
N GLN A 95 -4.16 6.08 19.25
CA GLN A 95 -5.37 6.77 18.98
C GLN A 95 -6.49 6.28 19.76
N ASN A 96 -6.32 5.23 20.21
CA ASN A 96 -7.27 4.73 21.07
C ASN A 96 -7.28 5.26 22.36
#